data_61b1b2726e9ffd8a2fbf4fcbe7fecbd4
#
_entry.id   61b1b2726e9ffd8a2fbf4fcbe7fecbd4
#
_cell.length_a   1.000
_cell.length_b   1.000
_cell.length_c   1.000
_cell.angle_alpha   90.00
_cell.angle_beta   90.00
_cell.angle_gamma   90.00
#
_symmetry.space_group_name_H-M   'P 1'
#
loop_
_entity.id
_entity.type
_entity.pdbx_description
1 polymer ?
#
loop_
_entity_poly.entity_id
_entity_poly.type
_entity_poly.pdbx_seq_one_letter_code
_entity_poly.pdbx_strand_id
1 'polypeptide(L)'
;MGHSEGGAAAMMAAAQSEDIAFVVTLAGLSTDGLTSLRLQNDAIIDAYPGYSDEWRSVNKRFLHTLFSWVYEIPLSQPLADPLREKFMAWVSSQNDTILQMTGLKGREEMYLARYLRTADTPWYRQLMHYNPADYVPRVDVPVLALNGDRDIMVPSGPNLAMVDSLLRKGGNKHYEIVSLPGLNHMFQHCETCTQEEIPDLPDVFAEEALEEIYRFFERYIL
;
A
#
# COMPACT_ATOMS: atom_id res chain seq x y z
N MET A 1 2.10 17.17 -5.70
CA MET A 1 2.96 15.99 -5.69
C MET A 1 2.79 15.25 -4.37
N GLY A 2 2.77 13.92 -4.36
CA GLY A 2 2.60 13.13 -3.15
C GLY A 2 3.31 11.78 -3.20
N HIS A 3 3.88 11.36 -2.05
CA HIS A 3 4.56 10.09 -1.88
C HIS A 3 3.67 9.10 -1.11
N SER A 4 3.66 7.83 -1.53
CA SER A 4 2.93 6.76 -0.84
C SER A 4 1.42 7.10 -0.72
N GLU A 5 0.85 7.11 0.49
CA GLU A 5 -0.52 7.58 0.74
C GLU A 5 -0.76 9.02 0.26
N GLY A 6 0.29 9.87 0.32
CA GLY A 6 0.23 11.23 -0.25
C GLY A 6 -0.03 11.26 -1.76
N GLY A 7 0.33 10.20 -2.49
CA GLY A 7 -0.03 10.04 -3.90
C GLY A 7 -1.54 9.86 -4.10
N ALA A 8 -2.18 9.05 -3.26
CA ALA A 8 -3.65 8.91 -3.24
C ALA A 8 -4.31 10.24 -2.89
N ALA A 9 -3.81 10.94 -1.86
CA ALA A 9 -4.33 12.26 -1.47
C ALA A 9 -4.20 13.29 -2.60
N ALA A 10 -3.10 13.29 -3.36
CA ALA A 10 -2.90 14.17 -4.52
C ALA A 10 -3.93 13.89 -5.63
N MET A 11 -4.20 12.61 -5.92
CA MET A 11 -5.25 12.21 -6.86
C MET A 11 -6.65 12.64 -6.39
N MET A 12 -6.94 12.45 -5.10
CA MET A 12 -8.21 12.88 -4.50
C MET A 12 -8.38 14.40 -4.60
N ALA A 13 -7.34 15.17 -4.34
CA ALA A 13 -7.36 16.62 -4.46
C ALA A 13 -7.63 17.06 -5.90
N ALA A 14 -6.91 16.50 -6.87
CA ALA A 14 -7.09 16.81 -8.28
C ALA A 14 -8.48 16.42 -8.83
N ALA A 15 -9.07 15.35 -8.30
CA ALA A 15 -10.44 14.95 -8.66
C ALA A 15 -11.53 15.90 -8.09
N GLN A 16 -11.19 16.80 -7.19
CA GLN A 16 -12.13 17.62 -6.42
C GLN A 16 -11.88 19.14 -6.56
N SER A 17 -10.78 19.56 -7.20
CA SER A 17 -10.43 20.98 -7.33
C SER A 17 -9.86 21.27 -8.72
N GLU A 18 -10.35 22.34 -9.35
CA GLU A 18 -9.84 22.87 -10.61
C GLU A 18 -8.54 23.70 -10.43
N ASP A 19 -8.14 23.98 -9.18
CA ASP A 19 -6.91 24.74 -8.88
C ASP A 19 -5.63 23.89 -8.99
N ILE A 20 -5.76 22.58 -9.22
CA ILE A 20 -4.63 21.65 -9.38
C ILE A 20 -4.23 21.61 -10.85
N ALA A 21 -3.01 22.05 -11.15
CA ALA A 21 -2.50 22.10 -12.52
C ALA A 21 -1.93 20.75 -13.03
N PHE A 22 -1.42 19.91 -12.14
CA PHE A 22 -0.87 18.59 -12.45
C PHE A 22 -0.76 17.71 -11.21
N VAL A 23 -0.54 16.40 -11.39
CA VAL A 23 -0.27 15.45 -10.31
C VAL A 23 1.03 14.68 -10.59
N VAL A 24 1.89 14.59 -9.58
CA VAL A 24 3.00 13.61 -9.55
C VAL A 24 2.81 12.71 -8.34
N THR A 25 2.65 11.41 -8.57
CA THR A 25 2.63 10.40 -7.51
C THR A 25 3.93 9.63 -7.47
N LEU A 26 4.56 9.61 -6.31
CA LEU A 26 5.78 8.86 -6.02
C LEU A 26 5.40 7.64 -5.19
N ALA A 27 5.51 6.44 -5.73
CA ALA A 27 5.07 5.21 -5.07
C ALA A 27 3.63 5.33 -4.51
N GLY A 28 2.73 5.91 -5.31
CA GLY A 28 1.38 6.28 -4.88
C GLY A 28 0.47 5.07 -4.71
N LEU A 29 -0.33 5.09 -3.63
CA LEU A 29 -1.38 4.10 -3.39
C LEU A 29 -2.46 4.24 -4.47
N SER A 30 -2.61 3.21 -5.30
CA SER A 30 -3.53 3.23 -6.46
C SER A 30 -4.45 2.02 -6.54
N THR A 31 -4.31 1.03 -5.64
CA THR A 31 -5.31 -0.03 -5.42
C THR A 31 -6.24 0.35 -4.26
N ASP A 32 -7.38 -0.33 -4.12
CA ASP A 32 -8.24 -0.13 -2.94
C ASP A 32 -7.51 -0.47 -1.64
N GLY A 33 -7.97 0.10 -0.53
CA GLY A 33 -7.25 0.04 0.73
C GLY A 33 -7.05 -1.38 1.28
N LEU A 34 -8.04 -2.26 1.15
CA LEU A 34 -7.92 -3.65 1.58
C LEU A 34 -6.90 -4.40 0.71
N THR A 35 -6.96 -4.23 -0.61
CA THR A 35 -6.00 -4.81 -1.56
C THR A 35 -4.60 -4.28 -1.32
N SER A 36 -4.44 -2.97 -1.10
CA SER A 36 -3.14 -2.34 -0.80
C SER A 36 -2.48 -2.96 0.43
N LEU A 37 -3.21 -3.14 1.53
CA LEU A 37 -2.68 -3.75 2.75
C LEU A 37 -2.28 -5.22 2.55
N ARG A 38 -3.05 -5.97 1.77
CA ARG A 38 -2.70 -7.36 1.43
C ARG A 38 -1.43 -7.41 0.59
N LEU A 39 -1.34 -6.64 -0.48
CA LEU A 39 -0.17 -6.60 -1.36
C LEU A 39 1.09 -6.18 -0.61
N GLN A 40 1.01 -5.14 0.24
CA GLN A 40 2.11 -4.69 1.07
C GLN A 40 2.61 -5.80 2.00
N ASN A 41 1.70 -6.42 2.76
CA ASN A 41 2.09 -7.45 3.72
C ASN A 41 2.59 -8.71 3.03
N ASP A 42 2.04 -9.08 1.89
CA ASP A 42 2.55 -10.20 1.08
C ASP A 42 3.96 -9.93 0.59
N ALA A 43 4.24 -8.74 0.07
CA ALA A 43 5.57 -8.34 -0.39
C ALA A 43 6.59 -8.29 0.76
N ILE A 44 6.19 -7.75 1.92
CA ILE A 44 7.03 -7.74 3.12
C ILE A 44 7.36 -9.18 3.56
N ILE A 45 6.36 -10.07 3.66
CA ILE A 45 6.58 -11.48 4.03
C ILE A 45 7.53 -12.18 3.05
N ASP A 46 7.40 -11.89 1.75
CA ASP A 46 8.25 -12.49 0.72
C ASP A 46 9.68 -11.95 0.74
N ALA A 47 9.88 -10.71 1.10
CA ALA A 47 11.19 -10.06 1.11
C ALA A 47 12.13 -10.59 2.20
N TYR A 48 11.59 -11.07 3.33
CA TYR A 48 12.44 -11.54 4.44
C TYR A 48 12.98 -12.96 4.20
N PRO A 49 14.30 -13.15 4.22
CA PRO A 49 14.92 -14.46 4.07
C PRO A 49 14.71 -15.36 5.30
N GLY A 50 14.88 -16.66 5.14
CA GLY A 50 14.93 -17.62 6.26
C GLY A 50 13.59 -18.23 6.66
N TYR A 51 12.49 -17.80 6.08
CA TYR A 51 11.18 -18.42 6.31
C TYR A 51 10.82 -19.42 5.20
N SER A 52 10.17 -20.54 5.60
CA SER A 52 9.67 -21.53 4.65
C SER A 52 8.45 -21.02 3.87
N ASP A 53 8.18 -21.60 2.70
CA ASP A 53 6.98 -21.28 1.91
C ASP A 53 5.69 -21.57 2.70
N GLU A 54 5.71 -22.62 3.54
CA GLU A 54 4.59 -22.93 4.42
C GLU A 54 4.36 -21.80 5.43
N TRP A 55 5.42 -21.32 6.09
CA TRP A 55 5.33 -20.20 7.03
C TRP A 55 4.77 -18.94 6.33
N ARG A 56 5.30 -18.59 5.14
CA ARG A 56 4.82 -17.46 4.34
C ARG A 56 3.33 -17.59 4.03
N SER A 57 2.92 -18.75 3.52
CA SER A 57 1.54 -19.03 3.17
C SER A 57 0.58 -18.93 4.37
N VAL A 58 0.98 -19.46 5.54
CA VAL A 58 0.19 -19.38 6.78
C VAL A 58 0.02 -17.94 7.21
N ASN A 59 1.10 -17.15 7.25
CA ASN A 59 1.06 -15.76 7.71
C ASN A 59 0.27 -14.86 6.75
N LYS A 60 0.44 -15.01 5.44
CA LYS A 60 -0.37 -14.28 4.45
C LYS A 60 -1.87 -14.56 4.63
N ARG A 61 -2.26 -15.84 4.74
CA ARG A 61 -3.68 -16.19 4.96
C ARG A 61 -4.22 -15.61 6.26
N PHE A 62 -3.45 -15.65 7.33
CA PHE A 62 -3.84 -15.08 8.62
C PHE A 62 -4.07 -13.57 8.49
N LEU A 63 -3.11 -12.82 7.93
CA LEU A 63 -3.22 -11.38 7.76
C LEU A 63 -4.37 -11.00 6.82
N HIS A 64 -4.54 -11.70 5.70
CA HIS A 64 -5.66 -11.46 4.79
C HIS A 64 -7.01 -11.67 5.48
N THR A 65 -7.11 -12.68 6.34
CA THR A 65 -8.31 -12.96 7.14
C THR A 65 -8.56 -11.82 8.15
N LEU A 66 -7.52 -11.42 8.86
CA LEU A 66 -7.59 -10.32 9.84
C LEU A 66 -8.03 -9.00 9.19
N PHE A 67 -7.44 -8.65 8.04
CA PHE A 67 -7.82 -7.46 7.27
C PHE A 67 -9.27 -7.54 6.78
N SER A 68 -9.72 -8.71 6.32
CA SER A 68 -11.12 -8.90 5.91
C SER A 68 -12.08 -8.61 7.05
N TRP A 69 -11.80 -9.10 8.26
CA TRP A 69 -12.66 -8.84 9.42
C TRP A 69 -12.73 -7.34 9.77
N VAL A 70 -11.61 -6.64 9.72
CA VAL A 70 -11.60 -5.18 9.95
C VAL A 70 -12.42 -4.44 8.90
N TYR A 71 -12.28 -4.84 7.64
CA TYR A 71 -13.03 -4.27 6.52
C TYR A 71 -14.54 -4.53 6.62
N GLU A 72 -14.95 -5.74 7.00
CA GLU A 72 -16.35 -6.15 7.13
C GLU A 72 -17.10 -5.44 8.28
N ILE A 73 -16.39 -5.02 9.33
CA ILE A 73 -17.02 -4.32 10.45
C ILE A 73 -17.30 -2.89 10.03
N PRO A 74 -18.58 -2.45 10.01
CA PRO A 74 -18.98 -1.13 9.55
C PRO A 74 -18.23 0.00 10.27
N LEU A 75 -17.91 1.08 9.54
CA LEU A 75 -17.23 2.26 10.12
C LEU A 75 -18.03 2.91 11.26
N SER A 76 -19.34 2.74 11.28
CA SER A 76 -20.24 3.25 12.32
C SER A 76 -20.20 2.44 13.62
N GLN A 77 -19.51 1.28 13.62
CA GLN A 77 -19.42 0.41 14.80
C GLN A 77 -18.00 0.47 15.41
N PRO A 78 -17.88 0.39 16.75
CA PRO A 78 -16.60 0.14 17.40
C PRO A 78 -15.97 -1.15 16.87
N LEU A 79 -14.67 -1.14 16.63
CA LEU A 79 -13.96 -2.30 16.07
C LEU A 79 -13.65 -3.36 17.11
N ALA A 80 -13.33 -2.99 18.35
CA ALA A 80 -12.65 -3.83 19.33
C ALA A 80 -13.41 -5.13 19.65
N ASP A 81 -14.68 -5.04 20.05
CA ASP A 81 -15.44 -6.22 20.49
C ASP A 81 -15.76 -7.18 19.33
N PRO A 82 -16.30 -6.71 18.18
CA PRO A 82 -16.57 -7.61 17.05
C PRO A 82 -15.29 -8.26 16.49
N LEU A 83 -14.18 -7.52 16.43
CA LEU A 83 -12.92 -8.08 15.96
C LEU A 83 -12.38 -9.13 16.97
N ARG A 84 -12.47 -8.85 18.26
CA ARG A 84 -12.08 -9.79 19.31
C ARG A 84 -12.85 -11.11 19.19
N GLU A 85 -14.16 -11.06 19.02
CA GLU A 85 -15.00 -12.25 18.85
C GLU A 85 -14.54 -13.09 17.66
N LYS A 86 -14.40 -12.49 16.48
CA LYS A 86 -13.93 -13.15 15.25
C LYS A 86 -12.52 -13.74 15.44
N PHE A 87 -11.61 -12.96 16.02
CA PHE A 87 -10.22 -13.35 16.23
C PHE A 87 -10.11 -14.55 17.20
N MET A 88 -10.78 -14.50 18.35
CA MET A 88 -10.73 -15.58 19.34
C MET A 88 -11.42 -16.86 18.85
N ALA A 89 -12.49 -16.74 18.06
CA ALA A 89 -13.12 -17.89 17.40
C ALA A 89 -12.15 -18.55 16.42
N TRP A 90 -11.44 -17.75 15.63
CA TRP A 90 -10.42 -18.26 14.71
C TRP A 90 -9.27 -18.93 15.49
N VAL A 91 -8.72 -18.29 16.51
CA VAL A 91 -7.66 -18.87 17.37
C VAL A 91 -8.07 -20.24 17.89
N SER A 92 -9.30 -20.35 18.43
CA SER A 92 -9.82 -21.60 18.98
C SER A 92 -10.00 -22.72 17.94
N SER A 93 -10.08 -22.37 16.67
CA SER A 93 -10.21 -23.32 15.56
C SER A 93 -8.85 -23.79 15.00
N GLN A 94 -7.74 -23.15 15.42
CA GLN A 94 -6.42 -23.48 14.90
C GLN A 94 -5.71 -24.54 15.76
N ASN A 95 -4.83 -25.30 15.12
CA ASN A 95 -3.90 -26.17 15.83
C ASN A 95 -2.66 -25.41 16.32
N ASP A 96 -1.93 -26.03 17.23
CA ASP A 96 -0.72 -25.47 17.83
C ASP A 96 0.34 -25.03 16.80
N THR A 97 0.50 -25.76 15.71
CA THR A 97 1.48 -25.45 14.66
C THR A 97 1.15 -24.12 13.99
N ILE A 98 -0.11 -23.89 13.62
CA ILE A 98 -0.55 -22.63 13.02
C ILE A 98 -0.35 -21.47 14.00
N LEU A 99 -0.72 -21.65 15.28
CA LEU A 99 -0.53 -20.64 16.32
C LEU A 99 0.95 -20.31 16.57
N GLN A 100 1.84 -21.30 16.47
CA GLN A 100 3.29 -21.07 16.54
C GLN A 100 3.80 -20.31 15.32
N MET A 101 3.43 -20.72 14.09
CA MET A 101 3.85 -20.07 12.87
C MET A 101 3.41 -18.61 12.79
N THR A 102 2.22 -18.28 13.29
CA THR A 102 1.71 -16.90 13.34
C THR A 102 2.21 -16.11 14.55
N GLY A 103 2.99 -16.73 15.44
CA GLY A 103 3.50 -16.09 16.66
C GLY A 103 2.40 -15.82 17.71
N LEU A 104 1.22 -16.43 17.55
CA LEU A 104 0.08 -16.17 18.44
C LEU A 104 0.09 -17.05 19.68
N LYS A 105 0.65 -18.27 19.63
CA LYS A 105 0.55 -19.25 20.71
C LYS A 105 0.96 -18.66 22.07
N GLY A 106 0.00 -18.55 23.00
CA GLY A 106 0.19 -17.96 24.33
C GLY A 106 0.34 -16.43 24.35
N ARG A 107 0.05 -15.75 23.22
CA ARG A 107 0.18 -14.28 23.06
C ARG A 107 -1.05 -13.65 22.38
N GLU A 108 -2.13 -14.38 22.24
CA GLU A 108 -3.30 -14.03 21.44
C GLU A 108 -3.87 -12.66 21.84
N GLU A 109 -4.10 -12.47 23.15
CA GLU A 109 -4.63 -11.22 23.69
C GLU A 109 -3.68 -10.04 23.49
N MET A 110 -2.38 -10.27 23.70
CA MET A 110 -1.37 -9.25 23.54
C MET A 110 -1.27 -8.82 22.06
N TYR A 111 -1.32 -9.78 21.14
CA TYR A 111 -1.30 -9.52 19.70
C TYR A 111 -2.50 -8.66 19.30
N LEU A 112 -3.72 -9.09 19.69
CA LEU A 112 -4.94 -8.38 19.37
C LEU A 112 -4.94 -6.96 19.95
N ALA A 113 -4.55 -6.81 21.22
CA ALA A 113 -4.48 -5.50 21.88
C ALA A 113 -3.47 -4.56 21.18
N ARG A 114 -2.32 -5.11 20.72
CA ARG A 114 -1.35 -4.35 19.93
C ARG A 114 -1.92 -3.94 18.57
N TYR A 115 -2.55 -4.87 17.86
CA TYR A 115 -3.14 -4.63 16.55
C TYR A 115 -4.25 -3.56 16.62
N LEU A 116 -5.14 -3.65 17.59
CA LEU A 116 -6.23 -2.68 17.79
C LEU A 116 -5.76 -1.25 17.99
N ARG A 117 -4.57 -1.03 18.56
CA ARG A 117 -4.02 0.34 18.70
C ARG A 117 -3.87 1.08 17.37
N THR A 118 -3.62 0.35 16.29
CA THR A 118 -3.54 0.91 14.94
C THR A 118 -4.87 0.73 14.20
N ALA A 119 -5.43 -0.46 14.22
CA ALA A 119 -6.59 -0.83 13.43
C ALA A 119 -7.87 -0.09 13.84
N ASP A 120 -8.02 0.29 15.12
CA ASP A 120 -9.19 1.03 15.62
C ASP A 120 -9.00 2.57 15.56
N THR A 121 -8.05 3.05 14.75
CA THR A 121 -7.92 4.48 14.48
C THR A 121 -8.82 4.90 13.33
N PRO A 122 -9.39 6.13 13.35
CA PRO A 122 -10.18 6.64 12.24
C PRO A 122 -9.43 6.60 10.91
N TRP A 123 -8.14 6.92 10.94
CA TRP A 123 -7.28 6.88 9.75
C TRP A 123 -7.21 5.48 9.14
N TYR A 124 -6.85 4.45 9.94
CA TYR A 124 -6.71 3.09 9.43
C TYR A 124 -8.03 2.53 8.91
N ARG A 125 -9.14 2.81 9.63
CA ARG A 125 -10.48 2.41 9.24
C ARG A 125 -10.88 3.04 7.90
N GLN A 126 -10.58 4.33 7.69
CA GLN A 126 -10.86 5.01 6.41
C GLN A 126 -9.96 4.51 5.29
N LEU A 127 -8.66 4.29 5.57
CA LEU A 127 -7.72 3.74 4.60
C LEU A 127 -8.19 2.37 4.06
N MET A 128 -8.71 1.50 4.93
CA MET A 128 -9.25 0.19 4.54
C MET A 128 -10.39 0.30 3.51
N HIS A 129 -11.14 1.38 3.52
CA HIS A 129 -12.28 1.65 2.63
C HIS A 129 -11.94 2.63 1.49
N TYR A 130 -10.68 3.06 1.37
CA TYR A 130 -10.25 3.87 0.24
C TYR A 130 -10.46 3.11 -1.07
N ASN A 131 -11.05 3.77 -2.07
CA ASN A 131 -11.23 3.22 -3.40
C ASN A 131 -10.79 4.25 -4.46
N PRO A 132 -9.69 4.03 -5.17
CA PRO A 132 -9.19 4.97 -6.18
C PRO A 132 -10.17 5.15 -7.34
N ALA A 133 -11.06 4.18 -7.60
CA ALA A 133 -12.06 4.28 -8.65
C ALA A 133 -13.09 5.40 -8.42
N ASP A 134 -13.21 5.89 -7.18
CA ASP A 134 -14.10 7.01 -6.83
C ASP A 134 -13.50 8.37 -7.19
N TYR A 135 -12.20 8.44 -7.47
CA TYR A 135 -11.46 9.70 -7.67
C TYR A 135 -10.70 9.73 -9.00
N VAL A 136 -9.82 8.77 -9.24
CA VAL A 136 -8.86 8.79 -10.35
C VAL A 136 -9.50 8.98 -11.74
N PRO A 137 -10.68 8.39 -12.06
CA PRO A 137 -11.33 8.63 -13.36
C PRO A 137 -11.80 10.07 -13.59
N ARG A 138 -11.79 10.92 -12.55
CA ARG A 138 -12.17 12.34 -12.67
C ARG A 138 -10.96 13.27 -12.76
N VAL A 139 -9.74 12.72 -12.72
CA VAL A 139 -8.50 13.51 -12.86
C VAL A 139 -8.25 13.74 -14.34
N ASP A 140 -8.37 14.99 -14.77
CA ASP A 140 -8.23 15.43 -16.17
C ASP A 140 -6.95 16.24 -16.42
N VAL A 141 -6.22 16.60 -15.37
CA VAL A 141 -4.93 17.27 -15.46
C VAL A 141 -3.79 16.29 -15.82
N PRO A 142 -2.61 16.79 -16.27
CA PRO A 142 -1.45 15.94 -16.49
C PRO A 142 -1.04 15.16 -15.25
N VAL A 143 -0.73 13.86 -15.41
CA VAL A 143 -0.35 12.97 -14.32
C VAL A 143 0.94 12.23 -14.64
N LEU A 144 1.88 12.25 -13.69
CA LEU A 144 3.01 11.33 -13.66
C LEU A 144 2.87 10.36 -12.49
N ALA A 145 2.86 9.07 -12.77
CA ALA A 145 2.90 8.03 -11.74
C ALA A 145 4.22 7.26 -11.81
N LEU A 146 5.08 7.49 -10.82
CA LEU A 146 6.38 6.85 -10.67
C LEU A 146 6.34 5.81 -9.56
N ASN A 147 7.00 4.67 -9.76
CA ASN A 147 7.26 3.72 -8.68
C ASN A 147 8.55 2.93 -8.93
N GLY A 148 9.25 2.55 -7.86
CA GLY A 148 10.35 1.60 -7.92
C GLY A 148 9.84 0.17 -8.09
N ASP A 149 10.48 -0.63 -8.94
CA ASP A 149 10.05 -2.01 -9.20
C ASP A 149 10.35 -2.96 -8.05
N ARG A 150 11.20 -2.53 -7.09
CA ARG A 150 11.57 -3.25 -5.87
C ARG A 150 10.83 -2.74 -4.62
N ASP A 151 9.80 -1.93 -4.81
CA ASP A 151 8.98 -1.41 -3.73
C ASP A 151 8.12 -2.50 -3.09
N ILE A 152 8.42 -2.82 -1.82
CA ILE A 152 7.65 -3.79 -1.01
C ILE A 152 6.54 -3.15 -0.17
N MET A 153 6.52 -1.81 -0.08
CA MET A 153 5.48 -1.08 0.66
C MET A 153 4.27 -0.77 -0.21
N VAL A 154 4.51 -0.37 -1.45
CA VAL A 154 3.48 -0.14 -2.47
C VAL A 154 3.93 -0.86 -3.75
N PRO A 155 3.71 -2.18 -3.89
CA PRO A 155 4.18 -2.95 -5.02
C PRO A 155 3.81 -2.32 -6.36
N SER A 156 4.82 -2.02 -7.19
CA SER A 156 4.68 -1.19 -8.40
C SER A 156 3.69 -1.77 -9.42
N GLY A 157 3.80 -3.06 -9.73
CA GLY A 157 3.02 -3.71 -10.78
C GLY A 157 1.50 -3.48 -10.64
N PRO A 158 0.85 -3.91 -9.55
CA PRO A 158 -0.59 -3.73 -9.38
C PRO A 158 -1.00 -2.25 -9.24
N ASN A 159 -0.19 -1.40 -8.57
CA ASN A 159 -0.52 0.01 -8.38
C ASN A 159 -0.42 0.80 -9.68
N LEU A 160 0.67 0.66 -10.45
CA LEU A 160 0.83 1.31 -11.74
C LEU A 160 -0.20 0.84 -12.77
N ALA A 161 -0.52 -0.46 -12.80
CA ALA A 161 -1.55 -0.99 -13.69
C ALA A 161 -2.95 -0.43 -13.34
N MET A 162 -3.25 -0.27 -12.06
CA MET A 162 -4.54 0.26 -11.62
C MET A 162 -4.68 1.74 -11.97
N VAL A 163 -3.67 2.58 -11.68
CA VAL A 163 -3.75 4.01 -12.02
C VAL A 163 -3.85 4.23 -13.54
N ASP A 164 -3.09 3.47 -14.35
CA ASP A 164 -3.21 3.50 -15.82
C ASP A 164 -4.64 3.18 -16.26
N SER A 165 -5.20 2.08 -15.76
CA SER A 165 -6.54 1.65 -16.09
C SER A 165 -7.61 2.70 -15.73
N LEU A 166 -7.49 3.32 -14.55
CA LEU A 166 -8.46 4.29 -14.06
C LEU A 166 -8.36 5.64 -14.80
N LEU A 167 -7.16 6.14 -15.09
CA LEU A 167 -6.97 7.35 -15.89
C LEU A 167 -7.49 7.17 -17.32
N ARG A 168 -7.21 6.00 -17.92
CA ARG A 168 -7.75 5.64 -19.25
C ARG A 168 -9.28 5.57 -19.25
N LYS A 169 -9.88 4.95 -18.20
CA LYS A 169 -11.34 4.91 -18.01
C LYS A 169 -11.94 6.30 -17.90
N GLY A 170 -11.25 7.23 -17.24
CA GLY A 170 -11.65 8.64 -17.13
C GLY A 170 -11.48 9.43 -18.43
N GLY A 171 -10.77 8.90 -19.42
CA GLY A 171 -10.48 9.58 -20.68
C GLY A 171 -9.29 10.54 -20.63
N ASN A 172 -8.52 10.55 -19.54
CA ASN A 172 -7.30 11.33 -19.46
C ASN A 172 -6.29 10.82 -20.52
N LYS A 173 -5.68 11.74 -21.28
CA LYS A 173 -4.70 11.44 -22.33
C LYS A 173 -3.32 12.06 -22.05
N HIS A 174 -3.19 12.76 -20.94
CA HIS A 174 -2.00 13.49 -20.53
C HIS A 174 -1.41 12.85 -19.28
N TYR A 175 -0.93 11.59 -19.38
CA TYR A 175 -0.33 10.92 -18.25
C TYR A 175 0.82 10.00 -18.67
N GLU A 176 1.72 9.78 -17.75
CA GLU A 176 2.85 8.86 -17.88
C GLU A 176 2.89 7.91 -16.68
N ILE A 177 3.17 6.64 -16.97
CA ILE A 177 3.30 5.57 -15.97
C ILE A 177 4.70 5.02 -16.08
N VAL A 178 5.50 5.17 -15.03
CA VAL A 178 6.91 4.82 -15.05
C VAL A 178 7.27 3.90 -13.90
N SER A 179 7.82 2.73 -14.21
CA SER A 179 8.44 1.82 -13.25
C SER A 179 9.95 1.94 -13.36
N LEU A 180 10.60 2.29 -12.25
CA LEU A 180 12.04 2.49 -12.19
C LEU A 180 12.73 1.24 -11.64
N PRO A 181 13.68 0.65 -12.40
CA PRO A 181 14.29 -0.61 -12.00
C PRO A 181 15.25 -0.44 -10.81
N GLY A 182 15.24 -1.41 -9.90
CA GLY A 182 16.17 -1.47 -8.77
C GLY A 182 15.86 -0.55 -7.60
N LEU A 183 14.79 0.25 -7.67
CA LEU A 183 14.47 1.24 -6.65
C LEU A 183 13.43 0.72 -5.63
N ASN A 184 13.66 1.03 -4.35
CA ASN A 184 12.75 0.77 -3.24
C ASN A 184 11.65 1.83 -3.12
N HIS A 185 10.86 1.74 -2.04
CA HIS A 185 9.79 2.69 -1.72
C HIS A 185 10.24 4.15 -1.59
N MET A 186 11.49 4.37 -1.16
CA MET A 186 12.08 5.70 -0.98
C MET A 186 12.82 6.20 -2.23
N PHE A 187 12.70 5.48 -3.36
CA PHE A 187 13.44 5.75 -4.58
C PHE A 187 14.96 5.70 -4.39
N GLN A 188 15.43 4.71 -3.65
CA GLN A 188 16.84 4.41 -3.44
C GLN A 188 17.18 3.07 -4.10
N HIS A 189 18.38 2.95 -4.69
CA HIS A 189 18.90 1.66 -5.12
C HIS A 189 19.10 0.74 -3.91
N CYS A 190 18.63 -0.49 -4.01
CA CYS A 190 18.61 -1.42 -2.88
C CYS A 190 18.98 -2.85 -3.30
N GLU A 191 19.47 -3.64 -2.34
CA GLU A 191 19.77 -5.06 -2.53
C GLU A 191 18.63 -5.94 -2.04
N THR A 192 18.28 -5.83 -0.76
CA THR A 192 17.17 -6.55 -0.13
C THR A 192 15.85 -5.81 -0.25
N CYS A 193 15.91 -4.50 -0.34
CA CYS A 193 14.80 -3.55 -0.41
C CYS A 193 13.87 -3.61 0.81
N THR A 194 14.35 -4.16 1.92
CA THR A 194 13.65 -4.15 3.22
C THR A 194 13.80 -2.80 3.92
N GLN A 195 12.93 -2.53 4.89
CA GLN A 195 12.99 -1.26 5.64
C GLN A 195 14.26 -1.11 6.48
N GLU A 196 14.85 -2.23 6.91
CA GLU A 196 16.09 -2.25 7.69
C GLU A 196 17.30 -1.79 6.89
N GLU A 197 17.28 -1.96 5.55
CA GLU A 197 18.36 -1.54 4.67
C GLU A 197 18.38 -0.03 4.43
N ILE A 198 17.23 0.64 4.49
CA ILE A 198 17.06 2.05 4.11
C ILE A 198 18.09 2.99 4.76
N PRO A 199 18.40 2.91 6.08
CA PRO A 199 19.32 3.83 6.72
C PRO A 199 20.77 3.72 6.23
N ASP A 200 21.15 2.58 5.67
CA ASP A 200 22.51 2.25 5.25
C ASP A 200 22.74 2.47 3.75
N LEU A 201 21.68 2.83 2.99
CA LEU A 201 21.78 3.06 1.55
C LEU A 201 22.48 4.39 1.25
N PRO A 202 23.36 4.46 0.22
CA PRO A 202 24.11 5.65 -0.12
C PRO A 202 23.25 6.74 -0.75
N ASP A 203 22.20 6.34 -1.45
CA ASP A 203 21.31 7.26 -2.15
C ASP A 203 20.31 7.88 -1.18
N VAL A 204 20.05 9.19 -1.34
CA VAL A 204 18.91 9.84 -0.70
C VAL A 204 17.66 9.71 -1.57
N PHE A 205 17.86 9.88 -2.90
CA PHE A 205 16.83 9.78 -3.91
C PHE A 205 17.52 9.59 -5.28
N ALA A 206 17.11 8.62 -6.07
CA ALA A 206 17.76 8.27 -7.32
C ALA A 206 17.64 9.37 -8.37
N GLU A 207 18.73 9.63 -9.10
CA GLU A 207 18.80 10.66 -10.12
C GLU A 207 17.81 10.42 -11.27
N GLU A 208 17.65 9.18 -11.70
CA GLU A 208 16.71 8.81 -12.75
C GLU A 208 15.25 9.12 -12.39
N ALA A 209 14.88 9.07 -11.11
CA ALA A 209 13.56 9.49 -10.67
C ALA A 209 13.37 11.00 -10.77
N LEU A 210 14.42 11.79 -10.48
CA LEU A 210 14.42 13.24 -10.70
C LEU A 210 14.35 13.59 -12.19
N GLU A 211 15.07 12.86 -13.03
CA GLU A 211 15.04 13.04 -14.48
C GLU A 211 13.64 12.80 -15.07
N GLU A 212 12.93 11.75 -14.63
CA GLU A 212 11.57 11.49 -15.10
C GLU A 212 10.60 12.61 -14.68
N ILE A 213 10.72 13.12 -13.45
CA ILE A 213 9.93 14.27 -13.00
C ILE A 213 10.24 15.50 -13.85
N TYR A 214 11.52 15.77 -14.14
CA TYR A 214 11.93 16.90 -14.96
C TYR A 214 11.39 16.80 -16.40
N ARG A 215 11.53 15.63 -17.05
CA ARG A 215 10.98 15.36 -18.40
C ARG A 215 9.47 15.57 -18.47
N PHE A 216 8.74 15.11 -17.42
CA PHE A 216 7.31 15.34 -17.33
C PHE A 216 6.99 16.85 -17.27
N PHE A 217 7.73 17.62 -16.49
CA PHE A 217 7.53 19.06 -16.42
C PHE A 217 7.83 19.75 -17.75
N GLU A 218 8.92 19.39 -18.44
CA GLU A 218 9.22 19.93 -19.77
C GLU A 218 8.10 19.65 -20.79
N ARG A 219 7.47 18.49 -20.69
CA ARG A 219 6.43 18.06 -21.63
C ARG A 219 5.07 18.72 -21.40
N TYR A 220 4.67 18.89 -20.14
CA TYR A 220 3.28 19.23 -19.81
C TYR A 220 3.11 20.56 -19.08
N ILE A 221 4.16 21.13 -18.50
CA ILE A 221 4.04 22.24 -17.56
C ILE A 221 4.83 23.48 -18.03
N LEU A 222 6.06 23.31 -18.54
CA LEU A 222 6.93 24.37 -19.04
C LEU A 222 6.67 24.66 -20.50
#